data_a6b435fef1b84cf351f4cc0d874ab03b
#
_entry.id   a6b435fef1b84cf351f4cc0d874ab03b
#
_cell.length_a   1.000
_cell.length_b   1.000
_cell.length_c   1.000
_cell.angle_alpha   90.00
_cell.angle_beta   90.00
_cell.angle_gamma   90.00
#
_symmetry.space_group_name_H-M   'P 1'
#
loop_
_entity.id
_entity.type
_entity.pdbx_description
1 polymer ?
#
loop_
_entity_poly.entity_id
_entity_poly.type
_entity_poly.pdbx_seq_one_letter_code
_entity_poly.pdbx_strand_id
1 'polypeptide(L)'
;QCENTKIWPLCNSAAGLGIYLSDQLGVTNAHGVFENWIEFAKDNYMGINNQNEIEWMTSYYDPLEDLKLNSPGGGGGVSIAFYLLPQSPEIATLIYEAAANAQGWRDPKQEIRPSVFGLCLAKALGDHTAAARLSAAAERDSEPRWFGEDMDKFGWGFNLDEPWPRGQGTARMMVSEIQHGSWSDAFQVKHLDKYTAPTLEDVDYPTLGVDQAWNDKDSGILFVGTYAADRSRNNEDTSWHITNLPNASDAFVLKDGTELPVEVTGPNSIRVRTTVGDHRYQIYTGYHGQQTSASRE
;
A
#
# COMPACT_ATOMS: atom_id res chain seq x y z
N GLN A 1 -20.46 -9.33 8.77
CA GLN A 1 -21.06 -9.39 7.42
C GLN A 1 -20.55 -8.20 6.61
N CYS A 2 -20.08 -8.45 5.40
CA CYS A 2 -19.65 -7.37 4.48
C CYS A 2 -20.77 -6.97 3.53
N GLU A 3 -21.70 -7.84 3.31
CA GLU A 3 -22.90 -7.65 2.50
C GLU A 3 -24.10 -8.19 3.28
N ASN A 4 -25.28 -7.80 2.88
CA ASN A 4 -26.51 -7.94 3.66
C ASN A 4 -26.70 -9.30 4.33
N THR A 5 -26.39 -10.39 3.84
CA THR A 5 -26.51 -11.73 4.47
C THR A 5 -25.29 -12.60 4.18
N LYS A 6 -24.26 -12.02 3.56
CA LYS A 6 -23.13 -12.75 3.03
C LYS A 6 -21.87 -12.50 3.86
N ILE A 7 -21.07 -13.52 4.02
CA ILE A 7 -19.79 -13.46 4.73
C ILE A 7 -18.69 -13.82 3.77
N TRP A 8 -17.78 -12.87 3.59
CA TRP A 8 -16.55 -13.06 2.83
C TRP A 8 -15.38 -12.96 3.81
N PRO A 9 -14.71 -14.06 4.16
CA PRO A 9 -13.53 -14.02 5.04
C PRO A 9 -12.45 -13.04 4.56
N LEU A 10 -12.33 -12.83 3.24
CA LEU A 10 -11.48 -11.80 2.64
C LEU A 10 -11.82 -10.39 3.16
N CYS A 11 -13.10 -10.01 3.12
CA CYS A 11 -13.53 -8.68 3.56
C CYS A 11 -13.32 -8.50 5.07
N ASN A 12 -13.55 -9.55 5.85
CA ASN A 12 -13.32 -9.53 7.28
C ASN A 12 -11.82 -9.37 7.60
N SER A 13 -10.94 -10.04 6.86
CA SER A 13 -9.49 -9.90 7.01
C SER A 13 -9.01 -8.49 6.68
N ALA A 14 -9.57 -7.88 5.61
CA ALA A 14 -9.28 -6.50 5.26
C ALA A 14 -9.80 -5.50 6.31
N ALA A 15 -11.00 -5.74 6.86
CA ALA A 15 -11.54 -4.94 7.96
C ALA A 15 -10.70 -5.07 9.23
N GLY A 16 -10.25 -6.29 9.57
CA GLY A 16 -9.32 -6.53 10.69
C GLY A 16 -8.02 -5.75 10.54
N LEU A 17 -7.45 -5.71 9.33
CA LEU A 17 -6.25 -4.91 9.07
C LEU A 17 -6.51 -3.41 9.28
N GLY A 18 -7.69 -2.90 8.90
CA GLY A 18 -8.09 -1.52 9.18
C GLY A 18 -8.17 -1.23 10.69
N ILE A 19 -8.74 -2.15 11.48
CA ILE A 19 -8.79 -2.04 12.94
C ILE A 19 -7.37 -2.10 13.54
N TYR A 20 -6.54 -3.04 13.08
CA TYR A 20 -5.14 -3.15 13.49
C TYR A 20 -4.38 -1.85 13.25
N LEU A 21 -4.51 -1.25 12.06
CA LEU A 21 -3.89 0.02 11.72
C LEU A 21 -4.39 1.16 12.63
N SER A 22 -5.70 1.22 12.90
CA SER A 22 -6.31 2.20 13.81
C SER A 22 -5.71 2.10 15.23
N ASP A 23 -5.52 0.88 15.74
CA ASP A 23 -4.88 0.65 17.05
C ASP A 23 -3.40 1.04 17.03
N GLN A 24 -2.67 0.72 15.94
CA GLN A 24 -1.26 1.12 15.79
C GLN A 24 -1.09 2.65 15.78
N LEU A 25 -2.06 3.39 15.25
CA LEU A 25 -2.09 4.85 15.25
C LEU A 25 -2.57 5.43 16.59
N GLY A 26 -3.00 4.60 17.53
CA GLY A 26 -3.53 5.04 18.83
C GLY A 26 -4.93 5.65 18.78
N VAL A 27 -5.68 5.43 17.69
CA VAL A 27 -7.04 5.94 17.52
C VAL A 27 -8.05 5.07 18.27
N THR A 28 -7.84 3.75 18.25
CA THR A 28 -8.69 2.77 18.95
C THR A 28 -7.86 1.77 19.74
N ASN A 29 -8.53 0.89 20.46
CA ASN A 29 -7.99 -0.31 21.08
C ASN A 29 -9.00 -1.43 20.89
N ALA A 30 -9.23 -1.84 19.65
CA ALA A 30 -10.34 -2.70 19.26
C ALA A 30 -9.92 -3.98 18.51
N HIS A 31 -8.63 -4.15 18.21
CA HIS A 31 -8.14 -5.28 17.41
C HIS A 31 -8.41 -6.65 18.06
N GLY A 32 -8.55 -6.72 19.36
CA GLY A 32 -8.94 -7.95 20.07
C GLY A 32 -10.26 -8.58 19.58
N VAL A 33 -11.17 -7.78 19.02
CA VAL A 33 -12.38 -8.31 18.34
C VAL A 33 -12.01 -9.15 17.13
N PHE A 34 -10.98 -8.74 16.40
CA PHE A 34 -10.52 -9.47 15.22
C PHE A 34 -9.72 -10.72 15.59
N GLU A 35 -8.96 -10.70 16.67
CA GLU A 35 -8.29 -11.89 17.19
C GLU A 35 -9.31 -13.00 17.54
N ASN A 36 -10.41 -12.64 18.19
CA ASN A 36 -11.52 -13.57 18.44
C ASN A 36 -12.15 -14.10 17.13
N TRP A 37 -12.25 -13.24 16.11
CA TRP A 37 -12.74 -13.67 14.79
C TRP A 37 -11.77 -14.65 14.11
N ILE A 38 -10.46 -14.47 14.25
CA ILE A 38 -9.46 -15.42 13.71
C ILE A 38 -9.64 -16.81 14.31
N GLU A 39 -9.81 -16.92 15.63
CA GLU A 39 -10.06 -18.20 16.28
C GLU A 39 -11.38 -18.84 15.79
N PHE A 40 -12.45 -18.04 15.70
CA PHE A 40 -13.70 -18.51 15.09
C PHE A 40 -13.52 -18.97 13.64
N ALA A 41 -12.70 -18.26 12.85
CA ALA A 41 -12.44 -18.58 11.45
C ALA A 41 -11.66 -19.90 11.29
N LYS A 42 -10.71 -20.18 12.18
CA LYS A 42 -10.01 -21.46 12.22
C LYS A 42 -10.97 -22.63 12.39
N ASP A 43 -11.90 -22.49 13.33
CA ASP A 43 -12.85 -23.56 13.66
C ASP A 43 -13.95 -23.74 12.61
N ASN A 44 -14.34 -22.67 11.90
CA ASN A 44 -15.52 -22.66 11.06
C ASN A 44 -15.26 -22.52 9.57
N TYR A 45 -14.11 -21.95 9.18
CA TYR A 45 -13.79 -21.60 7.79
C TYR A 45 -12.50 -22.27 7.28
N MET A 46 -11.82 -23.06 8.12
CA MET A 46 -10.60 -23.76 7.73
C MET A 46 -10.66 -25.22 8.19
N GLY A 47 -10.34 -26.15 7.32
CA GLY A 47 -10.02 -27.51 7.68
C GLY A 47 -8.53 -27.63 7.91
N ILE A 48 -8.11 -27.76 9.16
CA ILE A 48 -6.70 -27.91 9.53
C ILE A 48 -6.52 -29.34 10.02
N ASN A 49 -5.59 -30.09 9.41
CA ASN A 49 -5.31 -31.48 9.77
C ASN A 49 -4.37 -31.57 10.98
N ASN A 50 -4.11 -32.81 11.43
CA ASN A 50 -3.24 -33.09 12.58
C ASN A 50 -1.76 -32.71 12.34
N GLN A 51 -1.36 -32.48 11.10
CA GLN A 51 -0.02 -32.01 10.72
C GLN A 51 0.05 -30.46 10.68
N ASN A 52 -1.02 -29.78 11.08
CA ASN A 52 -1.17 -28.32 11.01
C ASN A 52 -1.12 -27.79 9.58
N GLU A 53 -1.74 -28.53 8.63
CA GLU A 53 -1.84 -28.13 7.23
C GLU A 53 -3.30 -27.83 6.88
N ILE A 54 -3.53 -26.83 5.99
CA ILE A 54 -4.87 -26.48 5.53
C ILE A 54 -5.30 -27.43 4.41
N GLU A 55 -6.33 -28.20 4.64
CA GLU A 55 -6.94 -29.08 3.63
C GLU A 55 -7.98 -28.36 2.80
N TRP A 56 -8.70 -27.43 3.39
CA TRP A 56 -9.68 -26.60 2.69
C TRP A 56 -9.90 -25.27 3.39
N MET A 57 -10.41 -24.29 2.66
CA MET A 57 -10.78 -22.99 3.15
C MET A 57 -12.12 -22.52 2.57
N THR A 58 -12.96 -21.91 3.42
CA THR A 58 -14.18 -21.23 3.00
C THR A 58 -13.84 -19.85 2.45
N SER A 59 -14.19 -19.59 1.20
CA SER A 59 -14.05 -18.30 0.55
C SER A 59 -15.31 -17.44 0.66
N TYR A 60 -16.46 -18.09 0.86
CA TYR A 60 -17.78 -17.47 0.94
C TYR A 60 -18.70 -18.28 1.82
N TYR A 61 -19.55 -17.63 2.62
CA TYR A 61 -20.59 -18.24 3.42
C TYR A 61 -21.88 -17.44 3.35
N ASP A 62 -22.96 -18.12 3.03
CA ASP A 62 -24.33 -17.62 3.15
C ASP A 62 -25.00 -18.26 4.36
N PRO A 63 -25.16 -17.55 5.49
CA PRO A 63 -25.77 -18.12 6.68
C PRO A 63 -27.28 -18.34 6.58
N LEU A 64 -27.96 -17.72 5.61
CA LEU A 64 -29.40 -17.95 5.42
C LEU A 64 -29.68 -19.28 4.72
N GLU A 65 -28.81 -19.63 3.78
CA GLU A 65 -28.91 -20.88 3.02
C GLU A 65 -28.00 -21.99 3.59
N ASP A 66 -27.24 -21.69 4.64
CA ASP A 66 -26.17 -22.51 5.20
C ASP A 66 -25.21 -23.03 4.12
N LEU A 67 -24.93 -22.18 3.15
CA LEU A 67 -24.08 -22.51 2.00
C LEU A 67 -22.65 -22.00 2.19
N LYS A 68 -21.68 -22.92 2.32
CA LYS A 68 -20.26 -22.62 2.33
C LYS A 68 -19.62 -23.01 1.00
N LEU A 69 -18.87 -22.08 0.38
CA LEU A 69 -18.01 -22.37 -0.77
C LEU A 69 -16.60 -22.64 -0.28
N ASN A 70 -16.22 -23.92 -0.25
CA ASN A 70 -14.93 -24.37 0.22
C ASN A 70 -14.02 -24.64 -0.99
N SER A 71 -12.77 -24.18 -0.89
CA SER A 71 -11.70 -24.46 -1.87
C SER A 71 -10.69 -25.43 -1.27
N PRO A 72 -10.21 -26.46 -2.01
CA PRO A 72 -9.17 -27.36 -1.55
C PRO A 72 -7.84 -26.62 -1.35
N GLY A 73 -7.10 -27.03 -0.32
CA GLY A 73 -5.85 -26.37 0.06
C GLY A 73 -6.06 -24.88 0.29
N GLY A 74 -5.10 -24.09 0.48
CA GLY A 74 -5.25 -22.66 0.68
C GLY A 74 -5.68 -21.83 -0.57
N GLY A 75 -6.11 -22.48 -1.68
CA GLY A 75 -6.28 -21.83 -3.00
C GLY A 75 -7.21 -20.62 -3.02
N GLY A 76 -8.32 -20.68 -2.29
CA GLY A 76 -9.24 -19.53 -2.13
C GLY A 76 -8.83 -18.53 -1.06
N GLY A 77 -7.77 -18.83 -0.29
CA GLY A 77 -7.34 -18.06 0.87
C GLY A 77 -6.17 -17.09 0.63
N VAL A 78 -5.56 -17.08 -0.55
CA VAL A 78 -4.35 -16.29 -0.80
C VAL A 78 -4.58 -14.79 -0.58
N SER A 79 -5.72 -14.27 -0.99
CA SER A 79 -6.10 -12.88 -0.74
C SER A 79 -6.42 -12.62 0.74
N ILE A 80 -6.93 -13.63 1.46
CA ILE A 80 -7.13 -13.58 2.90
C ILE A 80 -5.78 -13.48 3.61
N ALA A 81 -4.83 -14.38 3.24
CA ALA A 81 -3.48 -14.40 3.79
C ALA A 81 -2.75 -13.07 3.58
N PHE A 82 -2.95 -12.41 2.43
CA PHE A 82 -2.40 -11.10 2.16
C PHE A 82 -2.79 -10.08 3.24
N TYR A 83 -4.06 -9.97 3.58
CA TYR A 83 -4.52 -9.05 4.62
C TYR A 83 -4.22 -9.54 6.05
N LEU A 84 -4.00 -10.83 6.24
CA LEU A 84 -3.64 -11.39 7.53
C LEU A 84 -2.16 -11.21 7.86
N LEU A 85 -1.27 -11.14 6.87
CA LEU A 85 0.17 -11.17 7.10
C LEU A 85 0.67 -10.12 8.12
N PRO A 86 0.23 -8.84 8.11
CA PRO A 86 0.68 -7.87 9.10
C PRO A 86 0.16 -8.11 10.53
N GLN A 87 -0.96 -8.79 10.68
CA GLN A 87 -1.70 -8.89 11.94
C GLN A 87 -1.76 -10.30 12.53
N SER A 88 -1.53 -11.32 11.72
CA SER A 88 -1.49 -12.73 12.12
C SER A 88 -0.60 -13.53 11.15
N PRO A 89 0.73 -13.33 11.22
CA PRO A 89 1.68 -13.90 10.25
C PRO A 89 1.69 -15.42 10.25
N GLU A 90 1.41 -16.06 11.39
CA GLU A 90 1.36 -17.53 11.48
C GLU A 90 0.26 -18.12 10.60
N ILE A 91 -0.96 -17.61 10.70
CA ILE A 91 -2.10 -18.08 9.89
C ILE A 91 -1.92 -17.70 8.42
N ALA A 92 -1.41 -16.50 8.15
CA ALA A 92 -1.09 -16.09 6.79
C ALA A 92 -0.09 -17.02 6.12
N THR A 93 0.94 -17.43 6.84
CA THR A 93 1.96 -18.39 6.35
C THR A 93 1.34 -19.77 6.11
N LEU A 94 0.50 -20.26 7.02
CA LEU A 94 -0.20 -21.54 6.85
C LEU A 94 -1.04 -21.56 5.57
N ILE A 95 -1.81 -20.50 5.33
CA ILE A 95 -2.64 -20.36 4.12
C ILE A 95 -1.77 -20.27 2.87
N TYR A 96 -0.68 -19.51 2.94
CA TYR A 96 0.26 -19.37 1.84
C TYR A 96 0.90 -20.70 1.47
N GLU A 97 1.41 -21.46 2.45
CA GLU A 97 2.04 -22.76 2.23
C GLU A 97 1.08 -23.76 1.58
N ALA A 98 -0.15 -23.83 2.08
CA ALA A 98 -1.18 -24.69 1.49
C ALA A 98 -1.49 -24.30 0.04
N ALA A 99 -1.59 -23.00 -0.25
CA ALA A 99 -1.84 -22.50 -1.60
C ALA A 99 -0.65 -22.77 -2.54
N ALA A 100 0.57 -22.50 -2.08
CA ALA A 100 1.80 -22.69 -2.85
C ALA A 100 1.98 -24.18 -3.24
N ASN A 101 1.69 -25.09 -2.32
CA ASN A 101 1.73 -26.53 -2.56
C ASN A 101 0.62 -26.96 -3.52
N ALA A 102 -0.63 -26.57 -3.27
CA ALA A 102 -1.78 -26.97 -4.10
C ALA A 102 -1.69 -26.43 -5.53
N GLN A 103 -1.11 -25.27 -5.74
CA GLN A 103 -0.96 -24.62 -7.05
C GLN A 103 0.42 -24.87 -7.71
N GLY A 104 1.29 -25.63 -7.05
CA GLY A 104 2.59 -26.02 -7.59
C GLY A 104 3.55 -24.86 -7.84
N TRP A 105 3.49 -23.78 -7.04
CA TRP A 105 4.29 -22.58 -7.30
C TRP A 105 5.79 -22.83 -7.24
N ARG A 106 6.23 -23.87 -6.51
CA ARG A 106 7.63 -24.27 -6.40
C ARG A 106 8.04 -25.39 -7.36
N ASP A 107 7.07 -26.07 -8.02
CA ASP A 107 7.35 -27.18 -8.92
C ASP A 107 7.72 -26.70 -10.33
N PRO A 108 8.97 -26.84 -10.80
CA PRO A 108 9.40 -26.35 -12.10
C PRO A 108 8.74 -27.10 -13.28
N LYS A 109 8.12 -28.23 -13.03
CA LYS A 109 7.44 -29.04 -14.06
C LYS A 109 5.97 -28.64 -14.24
N GLN A 110 5.40 -27.92 -13.30
CA GLN A 110 4.01 -27.49 -13.34
C GLN A 110 3.91 -26.11 -14.01
N GLU A 111 3.06 -25.97 -15.00
CA GLU A 111 2.66 -24.65 -15.49
C GLU A 111 1.77 -23.97 -14.44
N ILE A 112 2.08 -22.73 -14.09
CA ILE A 112 1.34 -21.97 -13.09
C ILE A 112 0.67 -20.75 -13.69
N ARG A 113 -0.45 -20.36 -13.12
CA ARG A 113 -1.15 -19.11 -13.46
C ARG A 113 -0.64 -17.95 -12.61
N PRO A 114 -0.76 -16.71 -13.10
CA PRO A 114 -0.47 -15.53 -12.29
C PRO A 114 -1.32 -15.49 -11.01
N SER A 115 -0.70 -15.12 -9.92
CA SER A 115 -1.36 -14.84 -8.66
C SER A 115 -0.70 -13.61 -8.02
N VAL A 116 -1.35 -12.46 -8.12
CA VAL A 116 -0.78 -11.21 -7.61
C VAL A 116 -0.59 -11.25 -6.10
N PHE A 117 -1.60 -11.70 -5.37
CA PHE A 117 -1.48 -11.87 -3.91
C PHE A 117 -0.45 -12.93 -3.53
N GLY A 118 -0.39 -14.04 -4.31
CA GLY A 118 0.64 -15.06 -4.13
C GLY A 118 2.04 -14.52 -4.32
N LEU A 119 2.24 -13.67 -5.34
CA LEU A 119 3.53 -13.00 -5.58
C LEU A 119 3.93 -12.07 -4.43
N CYS A 120 3.00 -11.24 -3.95
CA CYS A 120 3.24 -10.36 -2.80
C CYS A 120 3.63 -11.17 -1.55
N LEU A 121 2.91 -12.24 -1.27
CA LEU A 121 3.18 -13.12 -0.13
C LEU A 121 4.52 -13.87 -0.29
N ALA A 122 4.80 -14.41 -1.47
CA ALA A 122 6.07 -15.08 -1.75
C ALA A 122 7.27 -14.18 -1.49
N LYS A 123 7.21 -12.93 -1.97
CA LYS A 123 8.26 -11.93 -1.71
C LYS A 123 8.35 -11.59 -0.21
N ALA A 124 7.23 -11.34 0.45
CA ALA A 124 7.18 -10.98 1.86
C ALA A 124 7.67 -12.10 2.79
N LEU A 125 7.42 -13.37 2.43
CA LEU A 125 7.83 -14.54 3.20
C LEU A 125 9.21 -15.10 2.77
N GLY A 126 9.88 -14.47 1.80
CA GLY A 126 11.20 -14.90 1.33
C GLY A 126 11.21 -16.17 0.47
N ASP A 127 10.07 -16.56 -0.11
CA ASP A 127 9.98 -17.67 -1.05
C ASP A 127 10.41 -17.24 -2.45
N HIS A 128 11.72 -17.15 -2.64
CA HIS A 128 12.31 -16.69 -3.90
C HIS A 128 11.95 -17.57 -5.11
N THR A 129 11.75 -18.88 -4.89
CA THR A 129 11.38 -19.83 -5.95
C THR A 129 9.97 -19.55 -6.47
N ALA A 130 8.99 -19.46 -5.58
CA ALA A 130 7.63 -19.13 -5.94
C ALA A 130 7.53 -17.70 -6.52
N ALA A 131 8.22 -16.72 -5.91
CA ALA A 131 8.24 -15.35 -6.37
C ALA A 131 8.74 -15.22 -7.82
N ALA A 132 9.87 -15.83 -8.15
CA ALA A 132 10.42 -15.80 -9.51
C ALA A 132 9.45 -16.41 -10.54
N ARG A 133 8.84 -17.55 -10.19
CA ARG A 133 7.90 -18.22 -11.10
C ARG A 133 6.59 -17.45 -11.27
N LEU A 134 6.06 -16.89 -10.19
CA LEU A 134 4.83 -16.07 -10.24
C LEU A 134 5.06 -14.76 -11.00
N SER A 135 6.24 -14.12 -10.85
CA SER A 135 6.64 -12.96 -11.69
C SER A 135 6.65 -13.33 -13.17
N ALA A 136 7.33 -14.42 -13.53
CA ALA A 136 7.41 -14.86 -14.92
C ALA A 136 6.02 -15.21 -15.49
N ALA A 137 5.14 -15.81 -14.68
CA ALA A 137 3.75 -16.06 -15.10
C ALA A 137 2.96 -14.75 -15.28
N ALA A 138 3.14 -13.76 -14.41
CA ALA A 138 2.50 -12.46 -14.54
C ALA A 138 2.98 -11.73 -15.80
N GLU A 139 4.28 -11.71 -16.06
CA GLU A 139 4.84 -11.11 -17.29
C GLU A 139 4.30 -11.78 -18.56
N ARG A 140 4.24 -13.10 -18.58
CA ARG A 140 3.73 -13.86 -19.72
C ARG A 140 2.25 -13.60 -20.00
N ASP A 141 1.42 -13.63 -18.95
CA ASP A 141 -0.04 -13.66 -19.10
C ASP A 141 -0.69 -12.27 -18.93
N SER A 142 0.01 -11.29 -18.38
CA SER A 142 -0.51 -9.95 -18.08
C SER A 142 0.23 -8.83 -18.79
N GLU A 143 1.18 -9.14 -19.64
CA GLU A 143 1.86 -8.26 -20.61
C GLU A 143 2.07 -6.82 -20.12
N PRO A 144 3.02 -6.55 -19.21
CA PRO A 144 3.28 -5.19 -18.75
C PRO A 144 3.67 -4.31 -19.93
N ARG A 145 2.97 -3.17 -20.09
CA ARG A 145 3.17 -2.29 -21.24
C ARG A 145 2.83 -0.84 -20.95
N TRP A 146 3.42 0.04 -21.74
CA TRP A 146 3.01 1.43 -21.83
C TRP A 146 1.85 1.56 -22.81
N PHE A 147 0.94 2.52 -22.56
CA PHE A 147 -0.23 2.79 -23.37
C PHE A 147 -0.67 4.25 -23.27
N GLY A 148 -1.71 4.66 -24.00
CA GLY A 148 -2.16 6.04 -24.16
C GLY A 148 -1.63 6.66 -25.46
N GLU A 149 -2.16 7.83 -25.83
CA GLU A 149 -1.76 8.53 -27.06
C GLU A 149 -0.26 8.88 -27.03
N ASP A 150 0.24 9.32 -25.87
CA ASP A 150 1.64 9.70 -25.68
C ASP A 150 2.51 8.59 -25.09
N MET A 151 1.98 7.35 -24.96
CA MET A 151 2.65 6.23 -24.28
C MET A 151 3.11 6.61 -22.86
N ASP A 152 2.32 7.40 -22.17
CA ASP A 152 2.62 7.99 -20.86
C ASP A 152 2.06 7.19 -19.67
N LYS A 153 1.24 6.17 -19.96
CA LYS A 153 0.60 5.33 -18.95
C LYS A 153 1.20 3.95 -18.96
N PHE A 154 1.71 3.52 -17.82
CA PHE A 154 2.16 2.14 -17.63
C PHE A 154 1.05 1.33 -16.94
N GLY A 155 0.90 0.10 -17.35
CA GLY A 155 -0.01 -0.85 -16.72
C GLY A 155 0.35 -2.28 -17.06
N TRP A 156 -0.09 -3.16 -16.20
CA TRP A 156 -0.14 -4.58 -16.49
C TRP A 156 -1.37 -4.85 -17.35
N GLY A 157 -1.28 -5.76 -18.31
CA GLY A 157 -2.28 -6.01 -19.35
C GLY A 157 -3.60 -6.66 -18.87
N PHE A 158 -3.90 -6.58 -17.58
CA PHE A 158 -5.16 -7.03 -17.02
C PHE A 158 -6.32 -6.28 -17.66
N ASN A 159 -7.09 -6.96 -18.51
CA ASN A 159 -8.32 -6.45 -19.11
C ASN A 159 -8.16 -5.08 -19.80
N LEU A 160 -7.03 -4.84 -20.50
CA LEU A 160 -6.79 -3.56 -21.17
C LEU A 160 -7.82 -3.25 -22.26
N ASP A 161 -8.42 -4.29 -22.84
CA ASP A 161 -9.44 -4.17 -23.88
C ASP A 161 -10.88 -4.26 -23.35
N GLU A 162 -11.05 -4.38 -22.03
CA GLU A 162 -12.34 -4.43 -21.37
C GLU A 162 -12.73 -3.11 -20.70
N PRO A 163 -14.04 -2.81 -20.57
CA PRO A 163 -14.50 -1.56 -19.95
C PRO A 163 -14.33 -1.51 -18.41
N TRP A 164 -13.83 -2.56 -17.78
CA TRP A 164 -13.71 -2.68 -16.33
C TRP A 164 -12.45 -1.98 -15.78
N PRO A 165 -12.45 -1.59 -14.48
CA PRO A 165 -11.33 -0.87 -13.90
C PRO A 165 -10.06 -1.75 -13.82
N ARG A 166 -9.13 -1.49 -14.69
CA ARG A 166 -7.82 -2.16 -14.80
C ARG A 166 -6.85 -1.73 -13.72
N GLY A 167 -7.07 -0.54 -13.18
CA GLY A 167 -6.22 0.06 -12.16
C GLY A 167 -6.06 -0.83 -10.92
N GLN A 168 -7.05 -1.62 -10.55
CA GLN A 168 -6.97 -2.51 -9.41
C GLN A 168 -5.91 -3.62 -9.60
N GLY A 169 -5.83 -4.22 -10.78
CA GLY A 169 -4.80 -5.22 -11.10
C GLY A 169 -3.41 -4.60 -11.09
N THR A 170 -3.24 -3.48 -11.78
CA THR A 170 -1.98 -2.72 -11.80
C THR A 170 -1.56 -2.27 -10.40
N ALA A 171 -2.47 -1.69 -9.60
CA ALA A 171 -2.17 -1.26 -8.25
C ALA A 171 -1.71 -2.42 -7.34
N ARG A 172 -2.31 -3.58 -7.47
CA ARG A 172 -1.85 -4.78 -6.73
C ARG A 172 -0.47 -5.24 -7.19
N MET A 173 -0.19 -5.21 -8.48
CA MET A 173 1.16 -5.51 -8.99
C MET A 173 2.20 -4.53 -8.48
N MET A 174 1.88 -3.24 -8.34
CA MET A 174 2.79 -2.25 -7.76
C MET A 174 3.23 -2.62 -6.33
N VAL A 175 2.36 -3.22 -5.53
CA VAL A 175 2.74 -3.74 -4.20
C VAL A 175 3.80 -4.83 -4.32
N SER A 176 3.75 -5.66 -5.35
CA SER A 176 4.76 -6.69 -5.60
C SER A 176 6.11 -6.14 -6.09
N GLU A 177 6.15 -4.90 -6.56
CA GLU A 177 7.37 -4.23 -7.05
C GLU A 177 8.16 -3.50 -5.95
N ILE A 178 7.75 -3.62 -4.68
CA ILE A 178 8.51 -3.07 -3.54
C ILE A 178 9.91 -3.71 -3.53
N GLN A 179 10.94 -2.85 -3.62
CA GLN A 179 12.33 -3.28 -3.77
C GLN A 179 12.99 -3.61 -2.43
N HIS A 180 12.57 -2.95 -1.35
CA HIS A 180 13.17 -3.08 -0.04
C HIS A 180 12.10 -3.31 1.03
N GLY A 181 12.31 -4.33 1.85
CA GLY A 181 11.33 -4.72 2.85
C GLY A 181 10.10 -5.42 2.25
N SER A 182 9.05 -5.46 3.03
CA SER A 182 7.77 -6.05 2.66
C SER A 182 6.67 -5.02 2.84
N TRP A 183 5.59 -5.13 2.06
CA TRP A 183 4.41 -4.27 2.23
C TRP A 183 3.86 -4.36 3.67
N SER A 184 3.98 -5.50 4.33
CA SER A 184 3.54 -5.69 5.72
C SER A 184 4.36 -4.87 6.72
N ASP A 185 5.60 -4.51 6.40
CA ASP A 185 6.47 -3.73 7.29
C ASP A 185 5.92 -2.33 7.52
N ALA A 186 5.16 -1.79 6.54
CA ALA A 186 4.48 -0.50 6.67
C ALA A 186 3.49 -0.46 7.86
N PHE A 187 2.99 -1.62 8.30
CA PHE A 187 2.07 -1.75 9.43
C PHE A 187 2.77 -2.09 10.74
N GLN A 188 4.04 -2.48 10.71
CA GLN A 188 4.82 -2.85 11.89
C GLN A 188 5.55 -1.66 12.51
N VAL A 189 5.84 -0.64 11.71
CA VAL A 189 6.61 0.53 12.13
C VAL A 189 5.71 1.74 12.27
N LYS A 190 5.69 2.33 13.46
CA LYS A 190 5.03 3.62 13.70
C LYS A 190 5.91 4.74 13.15
N HIS A 191 5.61 5.18 11.94
CA HIS A 191 6.28 6.33 11.34
C HIS A 191 5.73 7.66 11.90
N LEU A 192 5.68 7.80 13.22
CA LEU A 192 5.10 8.98 13.90
C LEU A 192 5.82 10.28 13.53
N ASP A 193 7.08 10.20 13.19
CA ASP A 193 7.88 11.32 12.71
C ASP A 193 7.32 11.93 11.40
N LYS A 194 6.57 11.19 10.60
CA LYS A 194 5.89 11.72 9.41
C LYS A 194 4.84 12.78 9.76
N TYR A 195 4.21 12.68 10.91
CA TYR A 195 3.18 13.63 11.36
C TYR A 195 3.77 14.91 11.98
N THR A 196 5.06 14.91 12.25
CA THR A 196 5.80 16.07 12.80
C THR A 196 6.80 16.64 11.81
N ALA A 197 7.00 15.98 10.68
CA ALA A 197 7.86 16.45 9.60
C ALA A 197 7.21 17.60 8.82
N PRO A 198 7.99 18.43 8.15
CA PRO A 198 7.47 19.43 7.22
C PRO A 198 6.47 18.82 6.24
N THR A 199 5.28 19.39 6.20
CA THR A 199 4.12 18.84 5.48
C THR A 199 3.57 19.86 4.51
N LEU A 200 3.26 19.41 3.29
CA LEU A 200 2.57 20.19 2.26
C LEU A 200 1.06 20.17 2.54
N GLU A 201 0.45 21.35 2.64
CA GLU A 201 -0.98 21.52 2.93
C GLU A 201 -1.64 22.55 2.00
N ASP A 202 -2.97 22.55 1.96
CA ASP A 202 -3.81 23.50 1.23
C ASP A 202 -3.51 23.55 -0.29
N VAL A 203 -3.21 22.40 -0.88
CA VAL A 203 -3.06 22.29 -2.34
C VAL A 203 -4.42 22.44 -3.02
N ASP A 204 -4.53 23.34 -4.00
CA ASP A 204 -5.75 23.59 -4.77
C ASP A 204 -6.04 22.43 -5.76
N TYR A 205 -6.36 21.27 -5.22
CA TYR A 205 -6.81 20.12 -6.00
C TYR A 205 -8.31 20.29 -6.39
N PRO A 206 -8.73 20.01 -7.62
CA PRO A 206 -7.99 19.30 -8.69
C PRO A 206 -7.22 20.18 -9.66
N THR A 207 -7.03 21.47 -9.40
CA THR A 207 -6.32 22.37 -10.31
C THR A 207 -4.83 22.04 -10.37
N LEU A 208 -4.21 21.96 -9.19
CA LEU A 208 -2.80 21.58 -9.01
C LEU A 208 -2.72 20.15 -8.49
N GLY A 209 -2.00 19.30 -9.19
CA GLY A 209 -1.63 17.96 -8.72
C GLY A 209 -0.24 17.96 -8.09
N VAL A 210 0.01 16.99 -7.22
CA VAL A 210 1.31 16.74 -6.60
C VAL A 210 1.75 15.33 -6.96
N ASP A 211 2.90 15.18 -7.58
CA ASP A 211 3.48 13.89 -7.94
C ASP A 211 4.60 13.46 -6.97
N GLN A 212 5.11 14.40 -6.17
CA GLN A 212 6.15 14.15 -5.18
C GLN A 212 5.99 15.10 -3.99
N ALA A 213 6.09 14.57 -2.78
CA ALA A 213 6.29 15.34 -1.55
C ALA A 213 6.98 14.42 -0.52
N TRP A 214 8.30 14.59 -0.32
CA TRP A 214 9.04 13.77 0.63
C TRP A 214 10.17 14.55 1.29
N ASN A 215 10.41 14.25 2.57
CA ASN A 215 11.48 14.85 3.34
C ASN A 215 12.75 14.00 3.24
N ASP A 216 13.81 14.59 2.72
CA ASP A 216 15.17 14.07 2.86
C ASP A 216 15.75 14.56 4.18
N LYS A 217 15.78 13.68 5.17
CA LYS A 217 16.25 14.00 6.53
C LYS A 217 17.76 14.23 6.59
N ASP A 218 18.51 13.65 5.67
CA ASP A 218 19.97 13.78 5.63
C ASP A 218 20.36 15.18 5.18
N SER A 219 19.68 15.71 4.16
CA SER A 219 19.92 17.07 3.65
C SER A 219 19.06 18.15 4.32
N GLY A 220 18.01 17.78 5.06
CA GLY A 220 17.04 18.73 5.64
C GLY A 220 16.19 19.43 4.58
N ILE A 221 15.90 18.76 3.46
CA ILE A 221 15.15 19.30 2.33
C ILE A 221 13.83 18.54 2.17
N LEU A 222 12.73 19.28 2.04
CA LEU A 222 11.47 18.75 1.51
C LEU A 222 11.44 18.96 0.00
N PHE A 223 11.39 17.86 -0.75
CA PHE A 223 11.21 17.88 -2.20
C PHE A 223 9.73 17.82 -2.55
N VAL A 224 9.28 18.74 -3.39
CA VAL A 224 7.91 18.79 -3.89
C VAL A 224 7.94 18.83 -5.42
N GLY A 225 7.16 17.98 -6.05
CA GLY A 225 6.88 18.01 -7.47
C GLY A 225 5.41 18.31 -7.70
N THR A 226 5.10 19.23 -8.60
CA THR A 226 3.74 19.58 -8.98
C THR A 226 3.51 19.42 -10.48
N TYR A 227 2.24 19.32 -10.87
CA TYR A 227 1.80 19.32 -12.27
C TYR A 227 0.42 19.95 -12.40
N ALA A 228 0.08 20.40 -13.61
CA ALA A 228 -1.27 20.89 -13.92
C ALA A 228 -2.23 19.70 -14.01
N ALA A 229 -2.99 19.42 -12.96
CA ALA A 229 -4.00 18.34 -12.97
C ALA A 229 -5.17 18.71 -13.92
N ASP A 230 -5.54 19.99 -13.99
CA ASP A 230 -6.34 20.56 -15.06
C ASP A 230 -5.42 21.37 -16.01
N ARG A 231 -5.09 20.79 -17.15
CA ARG A 231 -4.18 21.40 -18.14
C ARG A 231 -4.68 22.74 -18.68
N SER A 232 -6.00 22.99 -18.65
CA SER A 232 -6.57 24.27 -19.10
C SER A 232 -6.21 25.44 -18.18
N ARG A 233 -5.82 25.14 -16.94
CA ARG A 233 -5.44 26.11 -15.91
C ARG A 233 -3.92 26.28 -15.75
N ASN A 234 -3.15 25.72 -16.66
CA ASN A 234 -1.69 25.84 -16.63
C ASN A 234 -1.26 27.31 -16.64
N ASN A 235 -0.29 27.66 -15.81
CA ASN A 235 0.23 29.03 -15.56
C ASN A 235 -0.73 29.96 -14.78
N GLU A 236 -1.87 29.52 -14.30
CA GLU A 236 -2.66 30.31 -13.35
C GLU A 236 -1.95 30.43 -12.00
N ASP A 237 -2.20 31.54 -11.31
CA ASP A 237 -1.67 31.73 -9.96
C ASP A 237 -2.29 30.76 -8.97
N THR A 238 -1.47 30.19 -8.10
CA THR A 238 -1.88 29.30 -7.02
C THR A 238 -1.00 29.49 -5.79
N SER A 239 -1.38 28.87 -4.69
CA SER A 239 -0.55 28.84 -3.48
C SER A 239 -0.84 27.59 -2.65
N TRP A 240 0.13 27.20 -1.86
CA TRP A 240 0.03 26.11 -0.89
C TRP A 240 0.88 26.44 0.34
N HIS A 241 0.72 25.67 1.42
CA HIS A 241 1.44 25.87 2.66
C HIS A 241 2.41 24.75 2.94
N ILE A 242 3.50 25.08 3.64
CA ILE A 242 4.34 24.13 4.36
C ILE A 242 4.16 24.40 5.84
N THR A 243 3.78 23.38 6.57
CA THR A 243 3.62 23.38 8.04
C THR A 243 4.69 22.51 8.70
N ASN A 244 4.70 22.47 10.02
CA ASN A 244 5.66 21.67 10.80
C ASN A 244 7.15 22.00 10.51
N LEU A 245 7.46 23.21 10.07
CA LEU A 245 8.84 23.65 9.92
C LEU A 245 9.47 23.80 11.31
N PRO A 246 10.74 23.41 11.52
CA PRO A 246 11.46 23.70 12.75
C PRO A 246 11.50 25.20 13.07
N ASN A 247 11.75 26.02 12.05
CA ASN A 247 11.71 27.48 12.10
C ASN A 247 11.35 28.03 10.71
N ALA A 248 10.19 28.66 10.59
CA ALA A 248 9.72 29.19 9.31
C ALA A 248 10.59 30.35 8.77
N SER A 249 11.25 31.10 9.66
CA SER A 249 12.11 32.22 9.24
C SER A 249 13.41 31.78 8.56
N ASP A 250 13.81 30.54 8.76
CA ASP A 250 15.01 29.96 8.15
C ASP A 250 14.70 29.18 6.87
N ALA A 251 13.43 29.04 6.53
CA ALA A 251 13.02 28.31 5.35
C ALA A 251 13.39 29.07 4.07
N PHE A 252 13.97 28.31 3.14
CA PHE A 252 14.40 28.79 1.85
C PHE A 252 13.85 27.87 0.74
N VAL A 253 13.31 28.45 -0.34
CA VAL A 253 12.65 27.69 -1.40
C VAL A 253 13.31 27.95 -2.74
N LEU A 254 13.66 26.90 -3.45
CA LEU A 254 13.99 26.94 -4.86
C LEU A 254 12.83 26.35 -5.68
N LYS A 255 12.38 27.04 -6.72
CA LYS A 255 11.50 26.56 -7.76
C LYS A 255 12.31 26.41 -9.04
N ASP A 256 12.38 25.20 -9.58
CA ASP A 256 13.14 24.88 -10.80
C ASP A 256 14.60 25.41 -10.77
N GLY A 257 15.21 25.30 -9.57
CA GLY A 257 16.57 25.77 -9.30
C GLY A 257 16.72 27.29 -9.07
N THR A 258 15.64 28.07 -9.09
CA THR A 258 15.64 29.52 -8.86
C THR A 258 14.98 29.84 -7.54
N GLU A 259 15.56 30.79 -6.79
CA GLU A 259 14.99 31.23 -5.52
C GLU A 259 13.56 31.78 -5.70
N LEU A 260 12.65 31.29 -4.85
CA LEU A 260 11.27 31.74 -4.79
C LEU A 260 11.00 32.38 -3.42
N PRO A 261 10.62 33.68 -3.39
CA PRO A 261 10.24 34.33 -2.13
C PRO A 261 9.02 33.64 -1.49
N VAL A 262 9.05 33.51 -0.18
CA VAL A 262 7.96 32.90 0.59
C VAL A 262 7.40 33.86 1.61
N GLU A 263 6.14 33.64 2.00
CA GLU A 263 5.45 34.38 3.05
C GLU A 263 5.46 33.56 4.34
N VAL A 264 6.09 34.08 5.40
CA VAL A 264 6.01 33.45 6.74
C VAL A 264 4.61 33.70 7.29
N THR A 265 3.86 32.62 7.53
CA THR A 265 2.48 32.68 8.01
C THR A 265 2.35 32.31 9.50
N GLY A 266 3.42 31.80 10.09
CA GLY A 266 3.50 31.43 11.51
C GLY A 266 4.92 31.01 11.86
N PRO A 267 5.20 30.72 13.15
CA PRO A 267 6.54 30.32 13.58
C PRO A 267 7.04 29.03 12.90
N ASN A 268 6.12 28.17 12.48
CA ASN A 268 6.42 26.85 11.91
C ASN A 268 5.75 26.67 10.53
N SER A 269 5.34 27.77 9.86
CA SER A 269 4.63 27.67 8.59
C SER A 269 4.98 28.80 7.62
N ILE A 270 5.03 28.46 6.35
CA ILE A 270 5.19 29.37 5.22
C ILE A 270 4.10 29.12 4.18
N ARG A 271 3.77 30.19 3.41
CA ARG A 271 2.98 30.09 2.19
C ARG A 271 3.91 30.25 0.98
N VAL A 272 3.78 29.35 0.04
CA VAL A 272 4.44 29.40 -1.27
C VAL A 272 3.42 29.86 -2.30
N ARG A 273 3.65 31.04 -2.90
CA ARG A 273 2.87 31.56 -4.03
C ARG A 273 3.56 31.18 -5.33
N THR A 274 2.85 30.58 -6.24
CA THR A 274 3.43 30.00 -7.47
C THR A 274 2.39 29.94 -8.58
N THR A 275 2.70 29.25 -9.65
CA THR A 275 1.78 28.98 -10.76
C THR A 275 1.48 27.48 -10.86
N VAL A 276 0.31 27.16 -11.39
CA VAL A 276 -0.08 25.80 -11.78
C VAL A 276 0.83 25.32 -12.91
N GLY A 277 1.42 24.12 -12.77
CA GLY A 277 2.29 23.57 -13.82
C GLY A 277 3.26 22.52 -13.31
N ASP A 278 4.09 22.05 -14.23
CA ASP A 278 5.11 21.05 -13.95
C ASP A 278 6.35 21.75 -13.37
N HIS A 279 6.46 21.72 -12.04
CA HIS A 279 7.52 22.39 -11.31
C HIS A 279 8.18 21.46 -10.28
N ARG A 280 9.46 21.72 -9.99
CA ARG A 280 10.23 21.05 -8.95
C ARG A 280 10.68 22.05 -7.90
N TYR A 281 10.32 21.76 -6.64
CA TYR A 281 10.67 22.60 -5.51
C TYR A 281 11.62 21.88 -4.58
N GLN A 282 12.59 22.61 -4.07
CA GLN A 282 13.46 22.23 -2.97
C GLN A 282 13.22 23.22 -1.83
N ILE A 283 12.62 22.74 -0.76
CA ILE A 283 12.33 23.55 0.42
C ILE A 283 13.34 23.16 1.50
N TYR A 284 14.28 24.04 1.77
CA TYR A 284 15.28 23.87 2.80
C TYR A 284 14.63 24.16 4.16
N THR A 285 14.32 23.10 4.87
CA THR A 285 13.53 23.15 6.10
C THR A 285 14.37 23.05 7.36
N GLY A 286 15.60 22.54 7.24
CA GLY A 286 16.45 22.20 8.38
C GLY A 286 15.90 21.03 9.24
N TYR A 287 14.95 20.26 8.72
CA TYR A 287 14.38 19.12 9.43
C TYR A 287 15.20 17.85 9.19
N HIS A 288 15.86 17.37 10.22
CA HIS A 288 16.70 16.15 10.20
C HIS A 288 16.06 14.94 10.90
N GLY A 289 14.73 14.98 11.12
CA GLY A 289 14.02 13.95 11.87
C GLY A 289 14.09 14.17 13.39
N GLN A 290 13.25 13.46 14.13
CA GLN A 290 13.42 13.37 15.56
C GLN A 290 14.66 12.52 15.86
N GLN A 291 15.63 13.07 16.56
CA GLN A 291 16.67 12.25 17.17
C GLN A 291 15.97 11.33 18.16
N THR A 292 15.72 10.09 17.79
CA THR A 292 15.43 9.07 18.79
C THR A 292 16.65 9.05 19.70
N SER A 293 16.47 9.51 20.92
CA SER A 293 17.42 9.25 21.99
C SER A 293 17.44 7.74 22.16
N ALA A 294 18.29 7.07 21.38
CA ALA A 294 18.67 5.71 21.65
C ALA A 294 19.26 5.78 23.06
N SER A 295 18.49 5.29 24.03
CA SER A 295 18.97 5.02 25.37
C SER A 295 20.26 4.23 25.23
N ARG A 296 21.37 4.90 25.52
CA ARG A 296 22.60 4.25 25.91
C ARG A 296 22.32 3.61 27.26
N GLU A 297 22.04 2.33 27.29
CA GLU A 297 22.30 1.42 28.38
C GLU A 297 22.73 0.06 27.84
#